data_c243cbe85993622d1b9490e90dd09cfd
#
_entry.id   c243cbe85993622d1b9490e90dd09cfd
#
_cell.length_a   1.000
_cell.length_b   1.000
_cell.length_c   1.000
_cell.angle_alpha   90.00
_cell.angle_beta   90.00
_cell.angle_gamma   90.00
#
_symmetry.space_group_name_H-M   'P 1'
#
loop_
_entity.id
_entity.type
_entity.pdbx_description
1 polymer ?
#
loop_
_entity_poly.entity_id
_entity_poly.type
_entity_poly.pdbx_seq_one_letter_code
_entity_poly.pdbx_strand_id
1 'polypeptide(L)'
;VDNVFLSEALYQITRGFVPGGPNKNPFKIGRLAKERTKYVSVKNYPENTDFIVQYVYSNPTPTNWGSDVGLTDPRSVNVTLQHSFIQMPENDYVPRFEDPRVGYFVTQTTDMTSADDPTPYRDMIHRWNLEKKNPEQARSEVKEPITWWIENTTPHEFRDAIKEGVLAWNKAFEKAGLINAVDVQVQPDDADWDAGDIRYNVLRWTSSPNPPFGGYGPSFVNPRTGQILGADIMLEFVYFTNRVKYEKIFDTFSAADNGPVSYTHLTLPTTSYV
;
A
#
# COMPACT_ATOMS: atom_id res chain seq x y z
N VAL A 1 4.69 9.13 -26.21
CA VAL A 1 4.44 9.36 -24.76
C VAL A 1 3.02 9.86 -24.60
N ASP A 2 2.64 10.98 -25.20
CA ASP A 2 1.32 11.62 -25.03
C ASP A 2 0.15 10.71 -25.42
N ASN A 3 0.31 9.85 -26.42
CA ASN A 3 -0.73 8.92 -26.82
C ASN A 3 -0.99 7.82 -25.77
N VAL A 4 -0.05 7.57 -24.89
CA VAL A 4 -0.19 6.59 -23.80
C VAL A 4 -0.72 7.29 -22.55
N PHE A 5 -0.01 8.30 -22.05
CA PHE A 5 -0.30 8.92 -20.74
C PHE A 5 -1.46 9.90 -20.76
N LEU A 6 -1.72 10.58 -21.88
CA LEU A 6 -2.86 11.49 -22.01
C LEU A 6 -4.11 10.82 -22.59
N SER A 7 -4.12 9.51 -22.67
CA SER A 7 -5.25 8.66 -23.01
C SER A 7 -5.49 7.67 -21.87
N GLU A 8 -6.55 6.90 -21.92
CA GLU A 8 -6.82 5.83 -20.94
C GLU A 8 -6.08 4.51 -21.27
N ALA A 9 -4.97 4.56 -22.03
CA ALA A 9 -4.28 3.36 -22.48
C ALA A 9 -3.66 2.54 -21.34
N LEU A 10 -3.18 3.21 -20.26
CA LEU A 10 -2.60 2.53 -19.10
C LEU A 10 -3.63 2.19 -18.03
N TYR A 11 -4.65 3.02 -17.88
CA TYR A 11 -5.68 2.84 -16.87
C TYR A 11 -7.00 3.42 -17.33
N GLN A 12 -8.06 2.64 -17.23
CA GLN A 12 -9.42 3.11 -17.46
C GLN A 12 -10.13 3.26 -16.12
N ILE A 13 -10.68 4.44 -15.87
CA ILE A 13 -11.57 4.65 -14.74
C ILE A 13 -12.89 3.94 -15.03
N THR A 14 -13.08 2.79 -14.40
CA THR A 14 -14.25 1.95 -14.64
C THR A 14 -15.51 2.55 -14.01
N ARG A 15 -16.68 2.05 -14.47
CA ARG A 15 -18.00 2.49 -13.97
C ARG A 15 -18.20 2.25 -12.46
N GLY A 16 -17.36 1.47 -11.80
CA GLY A 16 -17.40 1.21 -10.37
C GLY A 16 -16.61 2.21 -9.53
N PHE A 17 -15.83 3.11 -10.16
CA PHE A 17 -15.16 4.17 -9.44
C PHE A 17 -16.18 5.25 -9.04
N VAL A 18 -16.61 5.19 -7.80
CA VAL A 18 -17.51 6.19 -7.19
C VAL A 18 -16.76 6.82 -6.02
N PRO A 19 -16.36 8.11 -6.11
CA PRO A 19 -15.90 8.83 -4.94
C PRO A 19 -17.00 8.83 -3.87
N GLY A 20 -16.78 8.21 -2.72
CA GLY A 20 -17.71 8.25 -1.59
C GLY A 20 -18.48 6.97 -1.25
N GLY A 21 -18.20 5.83 -1.91
CA GLY A 21 -18.73 4.51 -1.52
C GLY A 21 -19.87 3.98 -2.39
N PRO A 22 -20.48 2.84 -2.03
CA PRO A 22 -21.50 2.18 -2.82
C PRO A 22 -22.78 3.01 -2.87
N ASN A 23 -22.93 3.78 -3.91
CA ASN A 23 -24.14 4.57 -4.14
C ASN A 23 -25.09 3.79 -5.05
N LYS A 24 -26.40 3.82 -4.75
CA LYS A 24 -27.44 3.20 -5.58
C LYS A 24 -27.55 3.82 -6.99
N ASN A 25 -27.04 5.03 -7.18
CA ASN A 25 -26.92 5.71 -8.45
C ASN A 25 -25.45 6.07 -8.72
N PRO A 26 -24.68 5.20 -9.39
CA PRO A 26 -23.27 5.46 -9.66
C PRO A 26 -23.10 6.72 -10.50
N PHE A 27 -22.21 7.59 -10.06
CA PHE A 27 -21.86 8.80 -10.77
C PHE A 27 -21.20 8.46 -12.12
N LYS A 28 -21.64 9.09 -13.20
CA LYS A 28 -21.06 8.90 -14.53
C LYS A 28 -20.06 10.01 -14.80
N ILE A 29 -18.77 9.70 -14.77
CA ILE A 29 -17.69 10.68 -14.99
C ILE A 29 -17.64 11.27 -16.40
N GLY A 30 -18.33 10.68 -17.37
CA GLY A 30 -18.34 11.16 -18.74
C GLY A 30 -17.24 10.59 -19.62
N ARG A 31 -16.79 11.39 -20.61
CA ARG A 31 -15.73 11.01 -21.55
C ARG A 31 -14.44 11.75 -21.26
N LEU A 32 -13.32 11.09 -21.50
CA LEU A 32 -12.01 11.71 -21.38
C LEU A 32 -11.88 12.87 -22.37
N ALA A 33 -11.56 14.05 -21.83
CA ALA A 33 -11.22 15.24 -22.60
C ALA A 33 -9.70 15.32 -22.73
N LYS A 34 -9.16 14.68 -23.75
CA LYS A 34 -7.71 14.53 -23.96
C LYS A 34 -7.00 15.88 -24.04
N GLU A 35 -7.62 16.87 -24.65
CA GLU A 35 -7.10 18.23 -24.83
C GLU A 35 -6.97 19.02 -23.51
N ARG A 36 -7.66 18.57 -22.45
CA ARG A 36 -7.59 19.15 -21.09
C ARG A 36 -6.81 18.29 -20.11
N THR A 37 -6.50 17.06 -20.48
CA THR A 37 -5.67 16.15 -19.71
C THR A 37 -4.21 16.57 -19.81
N LYS A 38 -3.48 16.58 -18.69
CA LYS A 38 -2.12 17.12 -18.66
C LYS A 38 -1.23 16.39 -17.67
N TYR A 39 0.07 16.46 -17.92
CA TYR A 39 1.08 16.11 -16.93
C TYR A 39 1.10 17.17 -15.82
N VAL A 40 1.08 16.70 -14.59
CA VAL A 40 1.28 17.56 -13.39
C VAL A 40 2.75 17.60 -13.03
N SER A 41 3.38 16.42 -12.97
CA SER A 41 4.80 16.30 -12.71
C SER A 41 5.36 14.97 -13.26
N VAL A 42 6.67 14.95 -13.45
CA VAL A 42 7.44 13.76 -13.75
C VAL A 42 8.62 13.74 -12.78
N LYS A 43 8.76 12.65 -12.03
CA LYS A 43 9.90 12.42 -11.14
C LYS A 43 10.66 11.20 -11.65
N ASN A 44 11.97 11.37 -11.79
CA ASN A 44 12.85 10.30 -12.25
C ASN A 44 13.86 9.93 -11.18
N TYR A 45 13.86 8.67 -10.81
CA TYR A 45 14.77 8.07 -9.85
C TYR A 45 15.67 7.04 -10.56
N PRO A 46 16.73 6.55 -9.91
CA PRO A 46 17.63 5.58 -10.55
C PRO A 46 16.95 4.30 -11.07
N GLU A 47 15.94 3.80 -10.37
CA GLU A 47 15.30 2.52 -10.68
C GLU A 47 13.79 2.64 -10.98
N ASN A 48 13.23 3.84 -10.89
CA ASN A 48 11.83 4.08 -11.28
C ASN A 48 11.60 5.49 -11.80
N THR A 49 10.50 5.64 -12.52
CA THR A 49 10.01 6.95 -12.99
C THR A 49 8.53 7.07 -12.71
N ASP A 50 8.12 8.16 -12.08
CA ASP A 50 6.74 8.47 -11.73
C ASP A 50 6.19 9.59 -12.60
N PHE A 51 5.05 9.34 -13.24
CA PHE A 51 4.29 10.32 -13.99
C PHE A 51 2.99 10.63 -13.26
N ILE A 52 2.81 11.88 -12.83
CA ILE A 52 1.53 12.33 -12.27
C ILE A 52 0.74 13.01 -13.38
N VAL A 53 -0.41 12.43 -13.72
CA VAL A 53 -1.28 12.89 -14.81
C VAL A 53 -2.64 13.27 -14.24
N GLN A 54 -3.11 14.47 -14.57
CA GLN A 54 -4.47 14.92 -14.28
C GLN A 54 -5.36 14.64 -15.47
N TYR A 55 -6.19 13.62 -15.36
CA TYR A 55 -7.21 13.27 -16.34
C TYR A 55 -8.45 14.15 -16.14
N VAL A 56 -8.97 14.69 -17.22
CA VAL A 56 -10.19 15.51 -17.21
C VAL A 56 -11.30 14.80 -17.96
N TYR A 57 -12.40 14.54 -17.26
CA TYR A 57 -13.59 13.91 -17.84
C TYR A 57 -14.69 14.94 -18.03
N SER A 58 -15.39 14.90 -19.14
CA SER A 58 -16.45 15.82 -19.51
C SER A 58 -17.77 15.11 -19.75
N ASN A 59 -18.81 15.60 -19.09
CA ASN A 59 -20.17 15.15 -19.29
C ASN A 59 -21.10 16.38 -19.37
N PRO A 60 -21.43 16.88 -20.57
CA PRO A 60 -22.26 18.08 -20.72
C PRO A 60 -23.65 17.96 -20.09
N THR A 61 -24.16 16.75 -19.97
CA THR A 61 -25.52 16.47 -19.45
C THR A 61 -25.46 15.43 -18.33
N PRO A 62 -24.89 15.77 -17.14
CA PRO A 62 -24.82 14.83 -16.05
C PRO A 62 -26.21 14.50 -15.49
N THR A 63 -26.41 13.23 -15.14
CA THR A 63 -27.68 12.77 -14.55
C THR A 63 -27.74 12.98 -13.03
N ASN A 64 -26.58 13.11 -12.39
CA ASN A 64 -26.45 13.22 -10.91
C ASN A 64 -25.84 14.58 -10.54
N TRP A 65 -26.68 15.57 -10.37
CA TRP A 65 -26.26 16.89 -9.89
C TRP A 65 -26.12 16.91 -8.38
N GLY A 66 -24.94 17.27 -7.87
CA GLY A 66 -24.72 17.53 -6.44
C GLY A 66 -24.85 16.31 -5.54
N SER A 67 -24.64 15.11 -6.05
CA SER A 67 -24.83 13.88 -5.29
C SER A 67 -23.67 13.51 -4.36
N ASP A 68 -22.49 14.06 -4.58
CA ASP A 68 -21.28 13.73 -3.80
C ASP A 68 -20.61 14.97 -3.22
N VAL A 69 -20.22 14.86 -1.95
CA VAL A 69 -19.69 15.97 -1.13
C VAL A 69 -18.42 16.60 -1.70
N GLY A 70 -17.67 15.89 -2.52
CA GLY A 70 -16.42 16.38 -3.12
C GLY A 70 -16.56 16.92 -4.55
N LEU A 71 -17.77 16.90 -5.12
CA LEU A 71 -17.98 17.21 -6.54
C LEU A 71 -18.76 18.51 -6.73
N THR A 72 -18.05 19.58 -7.03
CA THR A 72 -18.66 20.90 -7.20
C THR A 72 -19.43 21.02 -8.52
N ASP A 73 -18.89 20.45 -9.60
CA ASP A 73 -19.52 20.49 -10.93
C ASP A 73 -19.35 19.13 -11.64
N PRO A 74 -20.44 18.34 -11.77
CA PRO A 74 -20.38 17.03 -12.39
C PRO A 74 -20.16 17.05 -13.92
N ARG A 75 -20.21 18.21 -14.56
CA ARG A 75 -19.91 18.36 -15.99
C ARG A 75 -18.43 18.25 -16.30
N SER A 76 -17.56 18.47 -15.31
CA SER A 76 -16.12 18.36 -15.47
C SER A 76 -15.50 17.76 -14.20
N VAL A 77 -14.96 16.54 -14.34
CA VAL A 77 -14.34 15.80 -13.22
C VAL A 77 -12.87 15.64 -13.49
N ASN A 78 -12.05 16.03 -12.54
CA ASN A 78 -10.61 15.85 -12.60
C ASN A 78 -10.20 14.67 -11.71
N VAL A 79 -9.44 13.74 -12.28
CA VAL A 79 -8.86 12.60 -11.56
C VAL A 79 -7.35 12.63 -11.75
N THR A 80 -6.62 12.73 -10.66
CA THR A 80 -5.15 12.70 -10.70
C THR A 80 -4.67 11.29 -10.38
N LEU A 81 -3.89 10.71 -11.29
CA LEU A 81 -3.28 9.40 -11.13
C LEU A 81 -1.76 9.51 -11.21
N GLN A 82 -1.10 8.69 -10.40
CA GLN A 82 0.33 8.45 -10.52
C GLN A 82 0.53 7.12 -11.26
N HIS A 83 1.38 7.14 -12.27
CA HIS A 83 1.86 5.96 -12.99
C HIS A 83 3.33 5.77 -12.67
N SER A 84 3.65 4.68 -11.98
CA SER A 84 5.02 4.34 -11.60
C SER A 84 5.56 3.23 -12.50
N PHE A 85 6.68 3.50 -13.16
CA PHE A 85 7.41 2.54 -13.97
C PHE A 85 8.66 2.13 -13.21
N ILE A 86 8.73 0.88 -12.83
CA ILE A 86 9.81 0.32 -12.01
C ILE A 86 10.68 -0.58 -12.89
N GLN A 87 11.98 -0.41 -12.80
CA GLN A 87 12.93 -1.29 -13.46
C GLN A 87 12.85 -2.69 -12.83
N MET A 88 12.65 -3.70 -13.66
CA MET A 88 12.67 -5.08 -13.18
C MET A 88 14.11 -5.52 -12.91
N PRO A 89 14.39 -6.13 -11.75
CA PRO A 89 15.71 -6.61 -11.44
C PRO A 89 16.09 -7.81 -12.32
N GLU A 90 17.34 -7.87 -12.72
CA GLU A 90 17.96 -9.05 -13.32
C GLU A 90 18.62 -9.88 -12.20
N ASN A 91 17.94 -10.90 -11.71
CA ASN A 91 18.42 -11.77 -10.66
C ASN A 91 17.92 -13.22 -10.86
N ASP A 92 18.39 -14.13 -10.03
CA ASP A 92 18.05 -15.56 -10.03
C ASP A 92 16.91 -15.89 -9.04
N TYR A 93 16.06 -14.92 -8.72
CA TYR A 93 14.92 -15.13 -7.84
C TYR A 93 13.98 -16.21 -8.37
N VAL A 94 13.72 -17.22 -7.54
CA VAL A 94 12.83 -18.34 -7.86
C VAL A 94 11.44 -18.09 -7.29
N PRO A 95 10.39 -18.03 -8.13
CA PRO A 95 9.01 -17.91 -7.67
C PRO A 95 8.64 -19.04 -6.71
N ARG A 96 7.79 -18.73 -5.72
CA ARG A 96 7.14 -19.73 -4.88
C ARG A 96 5.64 -19.65 -5.12
N PHE A 97 5.03 -20.81 -5.31
CA PHE A 97 3.60 -20.89 -5.57
C PHE A 97 2.79 -20.98 -4.27
N GLU A 98 1.54 -20.56 -4.36
CA GLU A 98 0.59 -20.61 -3.26
C GLU A 98 0.37 -22.04 -2.77
N ASP A 99 0.11 -22.18 -1.47
CA ASP A 99 -0.39 -23.40 -0.85
C ASP A 99 -1.77 -23.10 -0.26
N PRO A 100 -2.85 -23.80 -0.64
CA PRO A 100 -4.21 -23.51 -0.21
C PRO A 100 -4.43 -23.64 1.30
N ARG A 101 -3.48 -24.19 2.05
CA ARG A 101 -3.53 -24.27 3.51
C ARG A 101 -3.11 -22.99 4.21
N VAL A 102 -2.49 -22.05 3.48
CA VAL A 102 -1.97 -20.79 4.03
C VAL A 102 -2.37 -19.64 3.10
N GLY A 103 -2.97 -18.58 3.67
CA GLY A 103 -3.28 -17.39 2.90
C GLY A 103 -2.04 -16.53 2.64
N TYR A 104 -1.87 -16.10 1.39
CA TYR A 104 -0.81 -15.20 0.95
C TYR A 104 -1.40 -14.08 0.09
N PHE A 105 -0.67 -12.99 -0.03
CA PHE A 105 -0.84 -12.09 -1.18
C PHE A 105 -0.18 -12.74 -2.38
N VAL A 106 -0.88 -12.76 -3.51
CA VAL A 106 -0.43 -13.47 -4.69
C VAL A 106 -0.59 -12.65 -5.96
N THR A 107 0.29 -12.91 -6.92
CA THR A 107 0.04 -12.57 -8.32
C THR A 107 -0.60 -13.78 -8.97
N GLN A 108 -1.86 -13.63 -9.37
CA GLN A 108 -2.63 -14.71 -9.97
C GLN A 108 -2.15 -15.00 -11.39
N THR A 109 -1.87 -16.26 -11.66
CA THR A 109 -1.49 -16.73 -12.99
C THR A 109 -2.17 -18.05 -13.29
N THR A 110 -2.50 -18.24 -14.57
CA THR A 110 -3.11 -19.49 -15.05
C THR A 110 -2.21 -20.10 -16.12
N ASP A 111 -1.79 -21.32 -15.89
CA ASP A 111 -1.00 -22.09 -16.85
C ASP A 111 -1.93 -22.63 -17.96
N MET A 112 -1.83 -22.05 -19.13
CA MET A 112 -2.61 -22.48 -20.30
C MET A 112 -1.88 -23.48 -21.20
N THR A 113 -0.70 -23.96 -20.77
CA THR A 113 0.11 -24.89 -21.56
C THR A 113 -0.28 -26.34 -21.35
N SER A 114 -0.98 -26.68 -20.25
CA SER A 114 -1.51 -28.00 -19.96
C SER A 114 -3.01 -28.06 -20.26
N ALA A 115 -3.42 -28.93 -21.16
CA ALA A 115 -4.84 -29.15 -21.46
C ALA A 115 -5.54 -30.06 -20.43
N ASP A 116 -4.78 -30.85 -19.69
CA ASP A 116 -5.28 -31.90 -18.81
C ASP A 116 -5.15 -31.59 -17.31
N ASP A 117 -4.60 -30.42 -16.94
CA ASP A 117 -4.47 -30.02 -15.54
C ASP A 117 -5.79 -29.48 -15.00
N PRO A 118 -6.45 -30.16 -14.04
CA PRO A 118 -7.69 -29.67 -13.44
C PRO A 118 -7.49 -28.44 -12.57
N THR A 119 -6.23 -28.10 -12.21
CA THR A 119 -5.86 -26.97 -11.39
C THR A 119 -4.73 -26.16 -12.04
N PRO A 120 -5.01 -25.44 -13.15
CA PRO A 120 -3.97 -24.73 -13.91
C PRO A 120 -3.46 -23.47 -13.23
N TYR A 121 -3.83 -23.22 -11.98
CA TYR A 121 -3.44 -22.05 -11.21
C TYR A 121 -1.99 -22.17 -10.75
N ARG A 122 -1.21 -21.14 -11.00
CA ARG A 122 0.20 -21.02 -10.61
C ARG A 122 0.39 -19.67 -9.93
N ASP A 123 -0.41 -19.42 -8.89
CA ASP A 123 -0.42 -18.17 -8.16
C ASP A 123 0.88 -18.00 -7.38
N MET A 124 1.62 -16.95 -7.71
CA MET A 124 2.93 -16.67 -7.11
C MET A 124 2.78 -15.83 -5.86
N ILE A 125 3.26 -16.31 -4.73
CA ILE A 125 3.21 -15.58 -3.47
C ILE A 125 4.13 -14.35 -3.51
N HIS A 126 3.66 -13.25 -2.89
CA HIS A 126 4.47 -12.06 -2.73
C HIS A 126 5.46 -12.27 -1.58
N ARG A 127 6.75 -12.18 -1.87
CA ARG A 127 7.80 -12.28 -0.85
C ARG A 127 9.05 -11.50 -1.20
N TRP A 128 9.76 -11.09 -0.17
CA TRP A 128 11.08 -10.48 -0.31
C TRP A 128 12.13 -11.50 -0.77
N ASN A 129 13.12 -11.03 -1.50
CA ASN A 129 14.30 -11.81 -1.84
C ASN A 129 15.29 -11.77 -0.69
N LEU A 130 15.12 -12.68 0.28
CA LEU A 130 16.00 -12.79 1.44
C LEU A 130 16.90 -14.02 1.30
N GLU A 131 18.19 -13.77 1.10
CA GLU A 131 19.20 -14.79 0.99
C GLU A 131 20.09 -14.86 2.23
N LYS A 132 20.43 -16.06 2.66
CA LYS A 132 21.39 -16.26 3.75
C LYS A 132 22.80 -15.91 3.29
N LYS A 133 23.59 -15.25 4.14
CA LYS A 133 25.04 -15.11 3.91
C LYS A 133 25.74 -16.47 3.85
N ASN A 134 25.33 -17.40 4.75
CA ASN A 134 25.82 -18.76 4.82
C ASN A 134 24.67 -19.76 4.63
N PRO A 135 24.35 -20.16 3.40
CA PRO A 135 23.20 -21.04 3.11
C PRO A 135 23.24 -22.38 3.83
N GLU A 136 24.43 -22.91 4.09
CA GLU A 136 24.66 -24.21 4.76
C GLU A 136 24.30 -24.19 6.25
N GLN A 137 24.18 -23.02 6.86
CA GLN A 137 23.84 -22.91 8.27
C GLN A 137 22.32 -22.91 8.46
N ALA A 138 21.84 -23.62 9.47
CA ALA A 138 20.41 -23.60 9.82
C ALA A 138 19.92 -22.18 10.11
N ARG A 139 20.76 -21.37 10.76
CA ARG A 139 20.51 -19.94 11.02
C ARG A 139 21.70 -19.13 10.52
N SER A 140 21.42 -18.07 9.75
CA SER A 140 22.42 -17.18 9.20
C SER A 140 21.88 -15.76 9.11
N GLU A 141 22.75 -14.79 9.18
CA GLU A 141 22.41 -13.43 8.73
C GLU A 141 21.99 -13.43 7.28
N VAL A 142 21.15 -12.51 6.90
CA VAL A 142 20.80 -12.25 5.50
C VAL A 142 21.91 -11.46 4.81
N LYS A 143 22.05 -11.61 3.50
CA LYS A 143 22.99 -10.82 2.70
C LYS A 143 22.61 -9.34 2.74
N GLU A 144 21.33 -9.06 2.48
CA GLU A 144 20.74 -7.73 2.47
C GLU A 144 19.45 -7.76 3.30
N PRO A 145 19.35 -6.96 4.37
CA PRO A 145 18.14 -6.86 5.16
C PRO A 145 17.07 -6.02 4.44
N ILE A 146 15.81 -6.24 4.79
CA ILE A 146 14.72 -5.32 4.45
C ILE A 146 14.90 -4.07 5.32
N THR A 147 15.43 -3.00 4.73
CA THR A 147 15.63 -1.74 5.45
C THR A 147 14.41 -0.86 5.30
N TRP A 148 13.80 -0.48 6.44
CA TRP A 148 12.72 0.46 6.52
C TRP A 148 13.22 1.83 6.95
N TRP A 149 12.75 2.88 6.29
CA TRP A 149 13.11 4.25 6.58
C TRP A 149 11.94 4.99 7.22
N ILE A 150 12.09 5.43 8.46
CA ILE A 150 11.12 6.32 9.11
C ILE A 150 11.27 7.69 8.47
N GLU A 151 10.21 8.17 7.81
CA GLU A 151 10.20 9.48 7.16
C GLU A 151 10.53 10.60 8.17
N ASN A 152 11.34 11.58 7.76
CA ASN A 152 11.79 12.67 8.64
C ASN A 152 10.65 13.58 9.13
N THR A 153 9.49 13.55 8.47
CA THR A 153 8.26 14.23 8.91
C THR A 153 7.60 13.56 10.12
N THR A 154 7.99 12.32 10.47
CA THR A 154 7.47 11.60 11.64
C THR A 154 7.87 12.32 12.93
N PRO A 155 6.93 12.68 13.84
CA PRO A 155 7.26 13.31 15.10
C PRO A 155 8.22 12.46 15.93
N HIS A 156 9.19 13.12 16.58
CA HIS A 156 10.28 12.45 17.29
C HIS A 156 9.79 11.47 18.36
N GLU A 157 8.72 11.82 19.06
CA GLU A 157 8.12 11.02 20.14
C GLU A 157 7.59 9.66 19.69
N PHE A 158 7.33 9.45 18.41
CA PHE A 158 6.81 8.18 17.88
C PHE A 158 7.88 7.31 17.22
N ARG A 159 9.05 7.87 16.88
CA ARG A 159 10.07 7.17 16.08
C ARG A 159 10.60 5.91 16.78
N ASP A 160 10.85 5.97 18.08
CA ASP A 160 11.37 4.82 18.83
C ASP A 160 10.34 3.69 18.91
N ALA A 161 9.08 4.01 19.17
CA ALA A 161 8.00 3.02 19.20
C ALA A 161 7.78 2.35 17.82
N ILE A 162 7.84 3.13 16.73
CA ILE A 162 7.75 2.61 15.37
C ILE A 162 8.94 1.69 15.08
N LYS A 163 10.14 2.12 15.41
CA LYS A 163 11.37 1.33 15.24
C LYS A 163 11.29 -0.01 15.98
N GLU A 164 10.89 0.01 17.25
CA GLU A 164 10.73 -1.20 18.05
C GLU A 164 9.69 -2.14 17.43
N GLY A 165 8.54 -1.61 17.00
CA GLY A 165 7.48 -2.38 16.36
C GLY A 165 7.93 -3.08 15.09
N VAL A 166 8.70 -2.40 14.25
CA VAL A 166 9.23 -2.98 13.00
C VAL A 166 10.33 -4.01 13.30
N LEU A 167 11.26 -3.71 14.19
CA LEU A 167 12.34 -4.63 14.55
C LEU A 167 11.83 -5.91 15.25
N ALA A 168 10.64 -5.87 15.87
CA ALA A 168 10.03 -7.06 16.47
C ALA A 168 9.81 -8.20 15.46
N TRP A 169 9.69 -7.90 14.17
CA TRP A 169 9.59 -8.89 13.10
C TRP A 169 10.82 -9.79 12.98
N ASN A 170 12.00 -9.32 13.40
CA ASN A 170 13.20 -10.16 13.41
C ASN A 170 13.01 -11.45 14.23
N LYS A 171 12.19 -11.44 15.29
CA LYS A 171 11.86 -12.65 16.05
C LYS A 171 11.19 -13.73 15.20
N ALA A 172 10.34 -13.33 14.24
CA ALA A 172 9.69 -14.26 13.31
C ALA A 172 10.68 -14.77 12.25
N PHE A 173 11.50 -13.88 11.69
CA PHE A 173 12.52 -14.23 10.71
C PHE A 173 13.60 -15.14 11.30
N GLU A 174 14.01 -14.93 12.56
CA GLU A 174 14.95 -15.80 13.25
C GLU A 174 14.42 -17.23 13.42
N LYS A 175 13.11 -17.39 13.69
CA LYS A 175 12.48 -18.72 13.70
C LYS A 175 12.53 -19.42 12.33
N ALA A 176 12.50 -18.63 11.26
CA ALA A 176 12.67 -19.12 9.89
C ALA A 176 14.15 -19.32 9.49
N GLY A 177 15.09 -19.04 10.40
CA GLY A 177 16.52 -19.22 10.16
C GLY A 177 17.22 -18.00 9.54
N LEU A 178 16.57 -16.84 9.54
CA LEU A 178 17.09 -15.58 8.98
C LEU A 178 17.38 -14.60 10.13
N ILE A 179 18.65 -14.28 10.33
CA ILE A 179 19.09 -13.37 11.40
C ILE A 179 19.23 -11.97 10.81
N ASN A 180 18.81 -10.94 11.56
CA ASN A 180 18.86 -9.53 11.14
C ASN A 180 18.22 -9.29 9.77
N ALA A 181 17.05 -9.91 9.54
CA ALA A 181 16.34 -9.81 8.26
C ALA A 181 15.69 -8.43 8.04
N VAL A 182 15.43 -7.69 9.12
CA VAL A 182 14.81 -6.35 9.08
C VAL A 182 15.70 -5.35 9.80
N ASP A 183 15.93 -4.20 9.18
CA ASP A 183 16.61 -3.04 9.75
C ASP A 183 15.71 -1.80 9.68
N VAL A 184 15.96 -0.82 10.55
CA VAL A 184 15.20 0.43 10.60
C VAL A 184 16.14 1.62 10.75
N GLN A 185 16.05 2.51 9.79
CA GLN A 185 16.77 3.78 9.75
C GLN A 185 15.82 4.97 9.86
N VAL A 186 16.33 6.16 10.11
CA VAL A 186 15.57 7.41 10.03
C VAL A 186 16.07 8.18 8.83
N GLN A 187 15.13 8.67 8.01
CA GLN A 187 15.47 9.51 6.87
C GLN A 187 16.20 10.78 7.35
N PRO A 188 17.38 11.09 6.82
CA PRO A 188 18.07 12.35 7.11
C PRO A 188 17.24 13.55 6.67
N ASP A 189 17.36 14.68 7.38
CA ASP A 189 16.65 15.91 7.02
C ASP A 189 17.17 16.53 5.72
N ASP A 190 18.40 16.22 5.35
CA ASP A 190 19.06 16.63 4.10
C ASP A 190 19.08 15.53 3.04
N ALA A 191 18.26 14.49 3.18
CA ALA A 191 18.15 13.43 2.18
C ALA A 191 17.78 13.98 0.80
N ASP A 192 18.50 13.55 -0.23
CA ASP A 192 18.27 13.91 -1.64
C ASP A 192 17.26 12.99 -2.35
N TRP A 193 16.58 12.13 -1.60
CA TRP A 193 15.58 11.19 -2.04
C TRP A 193 14.27 11.35 -1.24
N ASP A 194 13.16 10.93 -1.82
CA ASP A 194 11.84 10.91 -1.17
C ASP A 194 11.20 9.50 -1.29
N ALA A 195 10.02 9.33 -0.68
CA ALA A 195 9.28 8.06 -0.67
C ALA A 195 8.85 7.58 -2.07
N GLY A 196 9.04 8.36 -3.13
CA GLY A 196 8.81 7.91 -4.51
C GLY A 196 9.95 7.08 -5.08
N ASP A 197 11.11 7.08 -4.44
CA ASP A 197 12.28 6.29 -4.87
C ASP A 197 12.16 4.84 -4.39
N ILE A 198 11.94 3.91 -5.33
CA ILE A 198 11.70 2.48 -5.03
C ILE A 198 12.83 1.79 -4.25
N ARG A 199 14.02 2.37 -4.24
CA ARG A 199 15.16 1.82 -3.49
C ARG A 199 15.00 1.93 -1.98
N TYR A 200 14.06 2.75 -1.49
CA TYR A 200 13.81 2.99 -0.07
C TYR A 200 12.40 2.54 0.30
N ASN A 201 12.29 1.66 1.29
CA ASN A 201 10.99 1.30 1.87
C ASN A 201 10.68 2.32 2.96
N VAL A 202 9.65 3.13 2.79
CA VAL A 202 9.40 4.27 3.65
C VAL A 202 8.18 4.06 4.55
N LEU A 203 8.38 4.33 5.84
CA LEU A 203 7.30 4.45 6.82
C LEU A 203 6.87 5.91 6.86
N ARG A 204 5.79 6.23 6.19
CA ARG A 204 5.28 7.59 6.02
C ARG A 204 4.35 7.99 7.15
N TRP A 205 4.47 9.21 7.60
CA TRP A 205 3.57 9.79 8.58
C TRP A 205 2.51 10.64 7.90
N THR A 206 1.24 10.28 8.12
CA THR A 206 0.10 11.02 7.56
C THR A 206 -0.86 11.46 8.65
N SER A 207 -1.59 12.55 8.42
CA SER A 207 -2.62 13.03 9.31
C SER A 207 -3.78 13.57 8.48
N SER A 208 -4.87 12.81 8.43
CA SER A 208 -6.07 13.12 7.66
C SER A 208 -7.23 13.48 8.61
N PRO A 209 -8.06 14.47 8.30
CA PRO A 209 -9.18 14.87 9.18
C PRO A 209 -10.20 13.76 9.45
N ASN A 210 -10.41 12.89 8.47
CA ASN A 210 -11.34 11.76 8.58
C ASN A 210 -10.79 10.58 7.74
N PRO A 211 -9.75 9.87 8.22
CA PRO A 211 -9.14 8.81 7.45
C PRO A 211 -10.09 7.61 7.32
N PRO A 212 -10.21 7.04 6.11
CA PRO A 212 -11.00 5.82 5.89
C PRO A 212 -10.30 4.56 6.44
N PHE A 213 -9.04 4.64 6.81
CA PHE A 213 -8.20 3.55 7.30
C PHE A 213 -7.19 4.03 8.34
N GLY A 214 -6.69 3.12 9.17
CA GLY A 214 -5.67 3.42 10.21
C GLY A 214 -4.24 3.33 9.72
N GLY A 215 -4.04 2.77 8.55
CA GLY A 215 -2.77 2.62 7.86
C GLY A 215 -2.97 1.92 6.53
N TYR A 216 -2.03 2.08 5.61
CA TYR A 216 -2.04 1.45 4.31
C TYR A 216 -0.60 1.10 3.92
N GLY A 217 -0.37 -0.15 3.53
CA GLY A 217 0.97 -0.66 3.21
C GLY A 217 1.02 -1.35 1.85
N PRO A 218 1.10 -0.60 0.73
CA PRO A 218 1.27 -1.19 -0.58
C PRO A 218 2.67 -1.79 -0.74
N SER A 219 2.76 -2.90 -1.45
CA SER A 219 4.02 -3.44 -1.95
C SER A 219 4.06 -3.40 -3.47
N PHE A 220 5.25 -3.14 -4.01
CA PHE A 220 5.50 -3.17 -5.45
C PHE A 220 6.11 -4.51 -5.80
N VAL A 221 5.43 -5.26 -6.67
CA VAL A 221 5.74 -6.67 -6.91
C VAL A 221 6.09 -6.89 -8.37
N ASN A 222 7.12 -7.67 -8.61
CA ASN A 222 7.43 -8.16 -9.94
C ASN A 222 6.33 -9.14 -10.41
N PRO A 223 5.54 -8.78 -11.43
CA PRO A 223 4.40 -9.60 -11.86
C PRO A 223 4.80 -10.94 -12.49
N ARG A 224 6.08 -11.12 -12.80
CA ARG A 224 6.60 -12.37 -13.38
C ARG A 224 7.04 -13.38 -12.35
N THR A 225 7.32 -12.92 -11.10
CA THR A 225 7.98 -13.78 -10.10
C THR A 225 7.33 -13.73 -8.72
N GLY A 226 6.52 -12.72 -8.42
CA GLY A 226 6.00 -12.45 -7.08
C GLY A 226 7.04 -11.83 -6.12
N GLN A 227 8.25 -11.49 -6.60
CA GLN A 227 9.25 -10.81 -5.78
C GLN A 227 8.77 -9.41 -5.40
N ILE A 228 8.81 -9.08 -4.11
CA ILE A 228 8.59 -7.72 -3.63
C ILE A 228 9.85 -6.90 -3.95
N LEU A 229 9.68 -5.81 -4.69
CA LEU A 229 10.76 -4.90 -5.11
C LEU A 229 10.93 -3.74 -4.14
N GLY A 230 9.85 -3.33 -3.49
CA GLY A 230 9.81 -2.26 -2.50
C GLY A 230 8.42 -2.21 -1.86
N ALA A 231 8.30 -1.47 -0.78
CA ALA A 231 7.03 -1.26 -0.10
C ALA A 231 7.05 0.06 0.68
N ASP A 232 5.90 0.72 0.75
CA ASP A 232 5.69 1.88 1.61
C ASP A 232 4.58 1.57 2.60
N ILE A 233 4.66 2.17 3.77
CA ILE A 233 3.61 2.07 4.79
C ILE A 233 3.22 3.47 5.21
N MET A 234 1.95 3.81 5.06
CA MET A 234 1.39 5.03 5.63
C MET A 234 0.84 4.74 7.02
N LEU A 235 1.32 5.48 8.01
CA LEU A 235 0.85 5.46 9.38
C LEU A 235 -0.05 6.67 9.60
N GLU A 236 -1.34 6.44 9.85
CA GLU A 236 -2.32 7.51 10.00
C GLU A 236 -2.47 7.92 11.47
N PHE A 237 -2.00 9.12 11.80
CA PHE A 237 -1.97 9.62 13.18
C PHE A 237 -3.36 9.76 13.81
N VAL A 238 -4.35 10.19 13.05
CA VAL A 238 -5.72 10.39 13.57
C VAL A 238 -6.33 9.07 14.06
N TYR A 239 -5.93 7.95 13.48
CA TYR A 239 -6.33 6.64 13.97
C TYR A 239 -5.86 6.39 15.41
N PHE A 240 -4.62 6.74 15.71
CA PHE A 240 -4.06 6.59 17.08
C PHE A 240 -4.74 7.54 18.06
N THR A 241 -4.94 8.80 17.67
CA THR A 241 -5.64 9.78 18.54
C THR A 241 -7.08 9.40 18.79
N ASN A 242 -7.78 8.85 17.82
CA ASN A 242 -9.14 8.35 18.00
C ASN A 242 -9.17 7.16 18.98
N ARG A 243 -8.20 6.24 18.94
CA ARG A 243 -8.11 5.14 19.91
C ARG A 243 -7.97 5.65 21.34
N VAL A 244 -7.03 6.58 21.57
CA VAL A 244 -6.85 7.21 22.89
C VAL A 244 -8.11 7.94 23.35
N LYS A 245 -8.81 8.60 22.43
CA LYS A 245 -10.07 9.29 22.74
C LYS A 245 -11.16 8.28 23.14
N TYR A 246 -11.29 7.19 22.42
CA TYR A 246 -12.26 6.14 22.76
C TYR A 246 -11.92 5.46 24.10
N GLU A 247 -10.66 5.15 24.35
CA GLU A 247 -10.20 4.62 25.62
C GLU A 247 -10.61 5.51 26.79
N LYS A 248 -10.34 6.81 26.72
CA LYS A 248 -10.73 7.80 27.73
C LYS A 248 -12.25 7.89 27.93
N ILE A 249 -13.03 7.75 26.83
CA ILE A 249 -14.50 7.74 26.92
C ILE A 249 -14.95 6.47 27.67
N PHE A 250 -14.41 5.31 27.33
CA PHE A 250 -14.76 4.06 28.00
C PHE A 250 -14.34 4.03 29.46
N ASP A 251 -13.16 4.55 29.79
CA ASP A 251 -12.69 4.68 31.18
C ASP A 251 -13.62 5.58 31.99
N THR A 252 -14.13 6.66 31.42
CA THR A 252 -15.07 7.58 32.05
C THR A 252 -16.41 6.87 32.33
N PHE A 253 -16.90 6.07 31.40
CA PHE A 253 -18.13 5.29 31.59
C PHE A 253 -17.92 4.17 32.62
N SER A 254 -16.77 3.50 32.61
CA SER A 254 -16.43 2.44 33.59
C SER A 254 -16.30 2.99 35.01
N ALA A 255 -15.82 4.21 35.18
CA ALA A 255 -15.73 4.87 36.47
C ALA A 255 -17.06 5.33 37.01
N ALA A 256 -18.06 5.58 36.13
CA ALA A 256 -19.41 5.97 36.49
C ALA A 256 -20.30 4.77 36.90
N ASP A 257 -20.00 3.57 36.41
CA ASP A 257 -20.71 2.33 36.70
C ASP A 257 -19.82 1.51 37.66
N ASN A 258 -20.17 1.48 38.96
CA ASN A 258 -19.42 0.80 40.03
C ASN A 258 -19.44 -0.74 39.91
N GLY A 259 -19.52 -1.29 38.73
CA GLY A 259 -19.43 -2.72 38.42
C GLY A 259 -18.18 -3.04 37.58
N PRO A 260 -17.54 -4.20 37.80
CA PRO A 260 -16.43 -4.62 36.91
C PRO A 260 -16.97 -4.88 35.51
N VAL A 261 -16.70 -3.96 34.59
CA VAL A 261 -16.96 -4.20 33.17
C VAL A 261 -15.94 -5.23 32.69
N SER A 262 -16.42 -6.42 32.38
CA SER A 262 -15.58 -7.47 31.81
C SER A 262 -15.14 -7.06 30.41
N TYR A 263 -13.84 -6.80 30.24
CA TYR A 263 -13.20 -6.48 28.95
C TYR A 263 -13.15 -7.65 27.95
N THR A 264 -13.88 -8.73 28.21
CA THR A 264 -13.87 -9.93 27.35
C THR A 264 -14.42 -9.73 25.94
N HIS A 265 -15.00 -8.56 25.64
CA HIS A 265 -15.52 -8.24 24.30
C HIS A 265 -14.72 -7.18 23.54
N LEU A 266 -13.59 -6.73 24.08
CA LEU A 266 -12.66 -5.80 23.41
C LEU A 266 -11.44 -6.50 22.79
N THR A 267 -11.51 -7.80 22.55
CA THR A 267 -10.65 -8.40 21.53
C THR A 267 -11.09 -7.82 20.20
N LEU A 268 -10.33 -6.85 19.71
CA LEU A 268 -10.44 -6.39 18.33
C LEU A 268 -10.53 -7.63 17.44
N PRO A 269 -11.51 -7.72 16.54
CA PRO A 269 -11.43 -8.71 15.49
C PRO A 269 -10.12 -8.48 14.77
N THR A 270 -9.21 -9.43 14.87
CA THR A 270 -7.97 -9.52 14.08
C THR A 270 -8.30 -9.90 12.63
N THR A 271 -9.45 -9.51 12.14
CA THR A 271 -9.75 -9.53 10.72
C THR A 271 -9.13 -8.28 10.13
N SER A 272 -7.86 -8.42 9.77
CA SER A 272 -7.24 -7.59 8.76
C SER A 272 -8.13 -7.64 7.51
N TYR A 273 -8.90 -6.58 7.30
CA TYR A 273 -9.27 -6.23 5.95
C TYR A 273 -8.02 -5.62 5.33
N VAL A 274 -7.30 -6.42 4.62
CA VAL A 274 -6.28 -6.04 3.67
C VAL A 274 -6.95 -5.76 2.34
#